data_79a3aa5b84d695ffdfedd49998cbd7dc
#
_entry.id   79a3aa5b84d695ffdfedd49998cbd7dc
#
_cell.length_a   1.000
_cell.length_b   1.000
_cell.length_c   1.000
_cell.angle_alpha   90.00
_cell.angle_beta   90.00
_cell.angle_gamma   90.00
#
_symmetry.space_group_name_H-M   'P 1'
#
loop_
_entity.id
_entity.type
_entity.pdbx_description
1 polymer ?
#
loop_
_entity_poly.entity_id
_entity_poly.type
_entity_poly.pdbx_seq_one_letter_code
_entity_poly.pdbx_strand_id
1 'polypeptide(L)'
;AESETASINMVYGGACTGKKVMTSSSSLGISLMAEGLSYLAGAELPCVVVNVMRGGPGLGTIQPGQADYFQAVKGGGHGDYKMIVLAPASAQDMYDFVDTAFELAFKYRTPAMILSDGVIGQMMEKVELRPIKPRRTNEQIIEQCGEWALTGKTADRKRNLITSLALDPNVMSAHNIELQKKYKTIMENEQQYTTYKTEDAEYLIVAYGSMSRIAESVVDTARENGIKLGVLRPITLFPYPEKALENLIPQLKKILVVEMSAGQMVEDVKLVVNGRVPVEFYGKCGGLIPSPDDVYEAFEKILK
;
A
#
# COMPACT_ATOMS: atom_id res chain seq x y z
N ALA A 1 12.12 4.55 -19.14
CA ALA A 1 13.36 3.76 -19.18
C ALA A 1 13.03 2.30 -19.45
N GLU A 2 13.86 1.60 -20.21
CA GLU A 2 13.66 0.18 -20.51
C GLU A 2 13.87 -0.70 -19.27
N SER A 3 14.89 -0.39 -18.47
CA SER A 3 15.20 -1.10 -17.24
C SER A 3 14.53 -0.44 -16.03
N GLU A 4 13.86 -1.22 -15.19
CA GLU A 4 13.28 -0.75 -13.94
C GLU A 4 14.34 -0.22 -12.98
N THR A 5 15.54 -0.78 -12.99
CA THR A 5 16.68 -0.24 -12.23
C THR A 5 17.05 1.17 -12.68
N ALA A 6 17.05 1.42 -14.00
CA ALA A 6 17.27 2.77 -14.53
C ALA A 6 16.10 3.69 -14.16
N SER A 7 14.86 3.21 -14.28
CA SER A 7 13.65 3.96 -13.94
C SER A 7 13.67 4.47 -12.49
N ILE A 8 13.96 3.61 -11.52
CA ILE A 8 13.97 4.02 -10.11
C ILE A 8 15.12 5.00 -9.80
N ASN A 9 16.26 4.90 -10.49
CA ASN A 9 17.34 5.87 -10.36
C ASN A 9 16.98 7.23 -10.98
N MET A 10 16.20 7.25 -12.07
CA MET A 10 15.65 8.51 -12.62
C MET A 10 14.64 9.13 -11.62
N VAL A 11 13.81 8.32 -10.98
CA VAL A 11 12.91 8.77 -9.90
C VAL A 11 13.72 9.36 -8.74
N TYR A 12 14.81 8.70 -8.31
CA TYR A 12 15.70 9.21 -7.28
C TYR A 12 16.23 10.61 -7.64
N GLY A 13 16.82 10.74 -8.83
CA GLY A 13 17.35 12.04 -9.32
C GLY A 13 16.28 13.12 -9.41
N GLY A 14 15.10 12.78 -9.92
CA GLY A 14 13.96 13.69 -10.01
C GLY A 14 13.43 14.11 -8.64
N ALA A 15 13.31 13.18 -7.69
CA ALA A 15 12.86 13.45 -6.32
C ALA A 15 13.82 14.40 -5.58
N CYS A 16 15.14 14.28 -5.82
CA CYS A 16 16.14 15.19 -5.25
C CYS A 16 15.84 16.66 -5.53
N THR A 17 15.13 16.97 -6.62
CA THR A 17 14.79 18.35 -6.99
C THR A 17 13.56 18.93 -6.29
N GLY A 18 12.89 18.15 -5.43
CA GLY A 18 11.63 18.53 -4.79
C GLY A 18 10.41 18.45 -5.71
N LYS A 19 10.55 17.93 -6.94
CA LYS A 19 9.45 17.74 -7.88
C LYS A 19 8.68 16.45 -7.56
N LYS A 20 7.38 16.43 -7.88
CA LYS A 20 6.59 15.21 -7.87
C LYS A 20 7.05 14.29 -9.00
N VAL A 21 7.52 13.11 -8.67
CA VAL A 21 8.00 12.09 -9.61
C VAL A 21 7.39 10.74 -9.28
N MET A 22 7.04 9.99 -10.30
CA MET A 22 6.50 8.64 -10.14
C MET A 22 6.99 7.70 -11.23
N THR A 23 6.91 6.41 -10.92
CA THR A 23 7.07 5.32 -11.89
C THR A 23 6.06 4.22 -11.61
N SER A 24 5.84 3.36 -12.60
CA SER A 24 4.98 2.19 -12.45
C SER A 24 5.64 0.96 -13.03
N SER A 25 5.37 -0.18 -12.43
CA SER A 25 5.77 -1.48 -12.95
C SER A 25 4.84 -2.58 -12.42
N SER A 26 5.15 -3.83 -12.68
CA SER A 26 4.40 -5.00 -12.23
C SER A 26 5.35 -5.98 -11.57
N SER A 27 5.05 -6.36 -10.33
CA SER A 27 5.70 -7.44 -9.56
C SER A 27 7.21 -7.59 -9.75
N LEU A 28 7.66 -8.23 -10.84
CA LEU A 28 9.08 -8.46 -11.14
C LEU A 28 9.87 -7.16 -11.28
N GLY A 29 9.30 -6.16 -11.95
CA GLY A 29 9.96 -4.88 -12.11
C GLY A 29 10.11 -4.15 -10.78
N ILE A 30 9.15 -4.32 -9.86
CA ILE A 30 9.28 -3.79 -8.49
C ILE A 30 10.41 -4.51 -7.74
N SER A 31 10.59 -5.81 -7.95
CA SER A 31 11.75 -6.53 -7.40
C SER A 31 13.08 -5.95 -7.87
N LEU A 32 13.19 -5.55 -9.14
CA LEU A 32 14.37 -4.87 -9.69
C LEU A 32 14.54 -3.44 -9.13
N MET A 33 13.46 -2.79 -8.69
CA MET A 33 13.51 -1.46 -8.09
C MET A 33 13.85 -1.48 -6.58
N ALA A 34 13.87 -2.64 -5.93
CA ALA A 34 13.94 -2.77 -4.48
C ALA A 34 15.15 -2.08 -3.85
N GLU A 35 16.33 -2.13 -4.49
CA GLU A 35 17.52 -1.40 -4.07
C GLU A 35 17.29 0.11 -4.10
N GLY A 36 16.79 0.64 -5.23
CA GLY A 36 16.51 2.06 -5.37
C GLY A 36 15.44 2.58 -4.42
N LEU A 37 14.43 1.76 -4.09
CA LEU A 37 13.43 2.08 -3.07
C LEU A 37 14.06 2.22 -1.68
N SER A 38 15.01 1.35 -1.33
CA SER A 38 15.75 1.47 -0.07
C SER A 38 16.58 2.75 -0.01
N TYR A 39 17.20 3.16 -1.14
CA TYR A 39 17.94 4.43 -1.24
C TYR A 39 17.01 5.64 -1.09
N LEU A 40 15.84 5.63 -1.74
CA LEU A 40 14.84 6.69 -1.61
C LEU A 40 14.35 6.85 -0.18
N ALA A 41 14.08 5.73 0.50
CA ALA A 41 13.65 5.74 1.90
C ALA A 41 14.76 6.22 2.84
N GLY A 42 15.99 5.73 2.66
CA GLY A 42 17.17 6.15 3.44
C GLY A 42 17.56 7.62 3.22
N ALA A 43 17.35 8.15 2.02
CA ALA A 43 17.58 9.57 1.72
C ALA A 43 16.37 10.46 2.02
N GLU A 44 15.28 9.90 2.54
CA GLU A 44 14.01 10.59 2.83
C GLU A 44 13.47 11.38 1.63
N LEU A 45 13.42 10.73 0.47
CA LEU A 45 12.95 11.32 -0.79
C LEU A 45 11.50 10.93 -1.08
N PRO A 46 10.60 11.90 -1.27
CA PRO A 46 9.21 11.65 -1.62
C PRO A 46 9.08 11.25 -3.10
N CYS A 47 8.42 10.14 -3.35
CA CYS A 47 8.03 9.70 -4.69
C CYS A 47 6.82 8.77 -4.62
N VAL A 48 6.21 8.47 -5.76
CA VAL A 48 5.14 7.49 -5.89
C VAL A 48 5.59 6.37 -6.81
N VAL A 49 5.38 5.13 -6.37
CA VAL A 49 5.58 3.93 -7.19
C VAL A 49 4.27 3.18 -7.29
N VAL A 50 3.88 2.80 -8.51
CA VAL A 50 2.69 1.98 -8.73
C VAL A 50 3.12 0.55 -9.04
N ASN A 51 2.64 -0.39 -8.25
CA ASN A 51 2.77 -1.82 -8.52
C ASN A 51 1.40 -2.38 -8.94
N VAL A 52 1.28 -2.82 -10.18
CA VAL A 52 0.10 -3.59 -10.64
C VAL A 52 0.47 -5.06 -10.55
N MET A 53 0.07 -5.70 -9.46
CA MET A 53 0.45 -7.07 -9.13
C MET A 53 -0.07 -8.10 -10.11
N ARG A 54 0.77 -9.07 -10.44
CA ARG A 54 0.43 -10.24 -11.24
C ARG A 54 0.84 -11.53 -10.54
N GLY A 55 0.34 -12.67 -11.03
CA GLY A 55 0.62 -13.97 -10.44
C GLY A 55 2.08 -14.40 -10.64
N GLY A 56 2.72 -14.76 -9.53
CA GLY A 56 4.06 -15.31 -9.43
C GLY A 56 4.05 -16.72 -8.86
N PRO A 57 5.23 -17.28 -8.47
CA PRO A 57 6.57 -16.67 -8.47
C PRO A 57 7.29 -16.74 -9.83
N GLY A 58 8.49 -16.15 -9.87
CA GLY A 58 9.36 -16.12 -11.05
C GLY A 58 8.80 -15.20 -12.14
N LEU A 59 8.93 -15.56 -13.41
CA LEU A 59 8.33 -14.80 -14.51
C LEU A 59 6.80 -14.79 -14.40
N GLY A 60 6.24 -15.84 -13.82
CA GLY A 60 4.84 -15.95 -13.45
C GLY A 60 3.88 -15.92 -14.64
N THR A 61 2.75 -15.27 -14.45
CA THR A 61 1.71 -15.08 -15.47
C THR A 61 1.34 -13.60 -15.60
N ILE A 62 0.66 -13.24 -16.70
CA ILE A 62 0.09 -11.90 -16.88
C ILE A 62 -1.23 -11.72 -16.11
N GLN A 63 -1.77 -12.80 -15.53
CA GLN A 63 -3.01 -12.76 -14.76
C GLN A 63 -2.82 -12.08 -13.41
N PRO A 64 -3.87 -11.48 -12.82
CA PRO A 64 -3.78 -10.74 -11.58
C PRO A 64 -3.35 -11.60 -10.39
N GLY A 65 -2.78 -10.94 -9.37
CA GLY A 65 -2.41 -11.56 -8.10
C GLY A 65 -2.29 -10.52 -7.00
N GLN A 66 -2.16 -10.97 -5.75
CA GLN A 66 -1.92 -10.12 -4.58
C GLN A 66 -0.74 -10.63 -3.72
N ALA A 67 0.23 -11.29 -4.37
CA ALA A 67 1.33 -11.95 -3.68
C ALA A 67 2.53 -11.05 -3.38
N ASP A 68 2.47 -9.75 -3.70
CA ASP A 68 3.52 -8.77 -3.39
C ASP A 68 3.22 -7.96 -2.11
N TYR A 69 2.22 -8.38 -1.33
CA TYR A 69 1.86 -7.68 -0.09
C TYR A 69 3.07 -7.58 0.85
N PHE A 70 3.75 -8.70 1.16
CA PHE A 70 4.93 -8.68 2.01
C PHE A 70 6.04 -7.80 1.46
N GLN A 71 6.31 -7.86 0.17
CA GLN A 71 7.31 -7.02 -0.47
C GLN A 71 7.00 -5.53 -0.28
N ALA A 72 5.72 -5.14 -0.35
CA ALA A 72 5.29 -3.76 -0.18
C ALA A 72 5.33 -3.29 1.28
N VAL A 73 4.84 -4.12 2.24
CA VAL A 73 4.59 -3.68 3.62
C VAL A 73 5.67 -4.13 4.61
N LYS A 74 6.37 -5.25 4.33
CA LYS A 74 7.44 -5.77 5.22
C LYS A 74 8.84 -5.36 4.77
N GLY A 75 8.99 -4.72 3.60
CA GLY A 75 10.24 -4.25 3.01
C GLY A 75 10.76 -5.17 1.91
N GLY A 76 10.84 -4.63 0.69
CA GLY A 76 11.30 -5.34 -0.50
C GLY A 76 12.80 -5.17 -0.80
N GLY A 77 13.44 -4.15 -0.24
CA GLY A 77 14.88 -3.90 -0.30
C GLY A 77 15.58 -4.33 0.98
N HIS A 78 16.59 -3.58 1.40
CA HIS A 78 17.30 -3.84 2.65
C HIS A 78 17.18 -2.68 3.64
N GLY A 79 17.40 -2.97 4.92
CA GLY A 79 17.28 -2.01 6.02
C GLY A 79 15.86 -1.97 6.60
N ASP A 80 15.71 -1.22 7.68
CA ASP A 80 14.47 -1.16 8.47
C ASP A 80 13.52 -0.05 7.98
N TYR A 81 13.39 0.11 6.66
CA TYR A 81 12.52 1.13 6.10
C TYR A 81 11.09 0.64 5.88
N LYS A 82 10.17 1.61 5.80
CA LYS A 82 8.77 1.41 5.42
C LYS A 82 8.38 2.40 4.33
N MET A 83 7.40 2.00 3.53
CA MET A 83 6.71 2.88 2.57
C MET A 83 5.24 3.01 2.97
N ILE A 84 4.61 4.13 2.64
CA ILE A 84 3.15 4.22 2.74
C ILE A 84 2.56 3.44 1.57
N VAL A 85 1.64 2.50 1.85
CA VAL A 85 1.08 1.60 0.82
C VAL A 85 -0.43 1.76 0.79
N LEU A 86 -0.97 2.16 -0.36
CA LEU A 86 -2.40 2.35 -0.62
C LEU A 86 -2.90 1.27 -1.58
N ALA A 87 -4.03 0.64 -1.26
CA ALA A 87 -4.64 -0.42 -2.07
C ALA A 87 -5.97 0.06 -2.69
N PRO A 88 -5.98 0.44 -3.97
CA PRO A 88 -7.19 0.81 -4.68
C PRO A 88 -8.10 -0.41 -4.90
N ALA A 89 -9.43 -0.19 -4.94
CA ALA A 89 -10.41 -1.21 -5.29
C ALA A 89 -11.28 -0.82 -6.51
N SER A 90 -11.01 0.34 -7.11
CA SER A 90 -11.72 0.84 -8.30
C SER A 90 -10.80 1.67 -9.18
N ALA A 91 -11.24 1.94 -10.42
CA ALA A 91 -10.54 2.88 -11.29
C ALA A 91 -10.55 4.31 -10.72
N GLN A 92 -11.61 4.69 -9.98
CA GLN A 92 -11.66 5.98 -9.28
C GLN A 92 -10.59 6.04 -8.18
N ASP A 93 -10.44 4.99 -7.36
CA ASP A 93 -9.39 4.93 -6.35
C ASP A 93 -7.99 5.05 -6.99
N MET A 94 -7.75 4.35 -8.12
CA MET A 94 -6.47 4.46 -8.85
C MET A 94 -6.15 5.90 -9.23
N TYR A 95 -7.15 6.65 -9.67
CA TYR A 95 -7.01 8.07 -10.03
C TYR A 95 -6.78 8.95 -8.79
N ASP A 96 -7.61 8.79 -7.75
CA ASP A 96 -7.59 9.62 -6.56
C ASP A 96 -6.35 9.38 -5.69
N PHE A 97 -5.89 8.13 -5.59
CA PHE A 97 -4.77 7.77 -4.75
C PHE A 97 -3.43 8.28 -5.27
N VAL A 98 -3.32 8.70 -6.53
CA VAL A 98 -2.12 9.38 -7.03
C VAL A 98 -1.88 10.69 -6.26
N ASP A 99 -2.92 11.51 -6.11
CA ASP A 99 -2.82 12.75 -5.32
C ASP A 99 -2.55 12.44 -3.84
N THR A 100 -3.31 11.52 -3.25
CA THR A 100 -3.16 11.10 -1.84
C THR A 100 -1.75 10.57 -1.57
N ALA A 101 -1.23 9.70 -2.45
CA ALA A 101 0.12 9.13 -2.31
C ALA A 101 1.20 10.23 -2.35
N PHE A 102 1.08 11.21 -3.27
CA PHE A 102 1.99 12.34 -3.29
C PHE A 102 1.88 13.23 -2.05
N GLU A 103 0.68 13.51 -1.58
CA GLU A 103 0.47 14.32 -0.37
C GLU A 103 1.14 13.66 0.84
N LEU A 104 0.92 12.36 1.04
CA LEU A 104 1.53 11.60 2.13
C LEU A 104 3.05 11.46 1.96
N ALA A 105 3.53 11.18 0.73
CA ALA A 105 4.96 11.07 0.46
C ALA A 105 5.70 12.36 0.80
N PHE A 106 5.17 13.54 0.40
CA PHE A 106 5.77 14.83 0.72
C PHE A 106 5.63 15.21 2.19
N LYS A 107 4.47 14.94 2.81
CA LYS A 107 4.24 15.19 4.25
C LYS A 107 5.27 14.50 5.13
N TYR A 108 5.60 13.27 4.82
CA TYR A 108 6.50 12.44 5.63
C TYR A 108 7.90 12.27 5.03
N ARG A 109 8.18 12.84 3.86
CA ARG A 109 9.44 12.64 3.14
C ARG A 109 9.80 11.15 3.07
N THR A 110 8.93 10.37 2.44
CA THR A 110 9.08 8.91 2.31
C THR A 110 8.46 8.44 0.99
N PRO A 111 8.95 7.37 0.37
CA PRO A 111 8.25 6.77 -0.77
C PRO A 111 6.84 6.33 -0.40
N ALA A 112 5.89 6.49 -1.31
CA ALA A 112 4.56 5.91 -1.23
C ALA A 112 4.34 4.95 -2.40
N MET A 113 3.60 3.87 -2.15
CA MET A 113 3.25 2.88 -3.17
C MET A 113 1.73 2.79 -3.32
N ILE A 114 1.27 2.75 -4.56
CA ILE A 114 -0.07 2.31 -4.91
C ILE A 114 0.04 0.85 -5.31
N LEU A 115 -0.48 -0.04 -4.46
CA LEU A 115 -0.44 -1.49 -4.64
C LEU A 115 -1.77 -1.96 -5.22
N SER A 116 -1.85 -2.01 -6.53
CA SER A 116 -3.00 -2.46 -7.29
C SER A 116 -2.84 -3.91 -7.73
N ASP A 117 -3.90 -4.51 -8.20
CA ASP A 117 -3.85 -5.82 -8.86
C ASP A 117 -4.28 -5.72 -10.34
N GLY A 118 -4.00 -6.77 -11.11
CA GLY A 118 -4.29 -6.77 -12.54
C GLY A 118 -5.78 -6.73 -12.89
N VAL A 119 -6.69 -7.01 -11.96
CA VAL A 119 -8.14 -6.83 -12.17
C VAL A 119 -8.44 -5.34 -12.25
N ILE A 120 -8.00 -4.59 -11.23
CA ILE A 120 -8.19 -3.13 -11.18
C ILE A 120 -7.46 -2.44 -12.35
N GLY A 121 -6.26 -2.92 -12.68
CA GLY A 121 -5.45 -2.35 -13.76
C GLY A 121 -6.05 -2.53 -15.17
N GLN A 122 -6.96 -3.48 -15.37
CA GLN A 122 -7.59 -3.79 -16.67
C GLN A 122 -9.07 -3.45 -16.73
N MET A 123 -9.71 -3.14 -15.60
CA MET A 123 -11.14 -2.83 -15.59
C MET A 123 -11.43 -1.48 -16.23
N MET A 124 -12.62 -1.37 -16.79
CA MET A 124 -13.16 -0.11 -17.32
C MET A 124 -14.34 0.32 -16.48
N GLU A 125 -14.20 1.48 -15.84
CA GLU A 125 -15.25 2.10 -15.03
C GLU A 125 -15.35 3.59 -15.35
N LYS A 126 -16.50 4.18 -15.02
CA LYS A 126 -16.65 5.64 -15.05
C LYS A 126 -15.76 6.26 -13.97
N VAL A 127 -14.92 7.22 -14.38
CA VAL A 127 -14.06 7.99 -13.47
C VAL A 127 -14.47 9.46 -13.54
N GLU A 128 -14.66 10.07 -12.37
CA GLU A 128 -14.91 11.51 -12.25
C GLU A 128 -13.55 12.24 -12.19
N LEU A 129 -13.24 12.96 -13.27
CA LEU A 129 -11.99 13.71 -13.36
C LEU A 129 -12.11 15.03 -12.58
N ARG A 130 -11.12 15.30 -11.73
CA ARG A 130 -10.99 16.60 -11.06
C ARG A 130 -10.37 17.63 -12.01
N PRO A 131 -10.59 18.93 -11.78
CA PRO A 131 -9.88 19.98 -12.50
C PRO A 131 -8.36 19.79 -12.36
N ILE A 132 -7.63 19.96 -13.46
CA ILE A 132 -6.17 19.84 -13.47
C ILE A 132 -5.58 20.92 -12.58
N LYS A 133 -4.86 20.51 -11.54
CA LYS A 133 -4.10 21.43 -10.69
C LYS A 133 -2.89 21.95 -11.49
N PRO A 134 -2.60 23.28 -11.46
CA PRO A 134 -1.41 23.81 -12.12
C PRO A 134 -0.14 23.17 -11.52
N ARG A 135 0.88 23.03 -12.35
CA ARG A 135 2.19 22.56 -11.88
C ARG A 135 2.78 23.60 -10.92
N ARG A 136 3.41 23.11 -9.84
CA ARG A 136 4.15 23.99 -8.92
C ARG A 136 5.25 24.74 -9.69
N THR A 137 5.37 26.04 -9.45
CA THR A 137 6.49 26.85 -9.96
C THR A 137 7.78 26.50 -9.21
N ASN A 138 8.92 26.94 -9.75
CA ASN A 138 10.21 26.73 -9.07
C ASN A 138 10.25 27.46 -7.70
N GLU A 139 9.63 28.64 -7.60
CA GLU A 139 9.52 29.41 -6.36
C GLU A 139 8.72 28.63 -5.31
N GLN A 140 7.60 28.05 -5.69
CA GLN A 140 6.79 27.21 -4.80
C GLN A 140 7.54 25.95 -4.37
N ILE A 141 8.35 25.34 -5.24
CA ILE A 141 9.20 24.19 -4.88
C ILE A 141 10.28 24.61 -3.90
N ILE A 142 10.92 25.77 -4.11
CA ILE A 142 11.94 26.30 -3.20
C ILE A 142 11.33 26.61 -1.82
N GLU A 143 10.14 27.22 -1.79
CA GLU A 143 9.43 27.52 -0.56
C GLU A 143 9.09 26.24 0.24
N GLN A 144 8.58 25.20 -0.43
CA GLN A 144 8.12 23.98 0.22
C GLN A 144 9.22 22.96 0.54
N CYS A 145 10.27 22.91 -0.29
CA CYS A 145 11.29 21.85 -0.28
C CYS A 145 12.72 22.37 -0.19
N GLY A 146 12.93 23.70 -0.19
CA GLY A 146 14.26 24.30 -0.28
C GLY A 146 15.21 23.94 0.86
N GLU A 147 14.69 23.54 2.01
CA GLU A 147 15.50 23.08 3.14
C GLU A 147 16.30 21.82 2.84
N TRP A 148 15.76 20.93 1.99
CA TRP A 148 16.39 19.64 1.68
C TRP A 148 16.66 19.41 0.19
N ALA A 149 15.82 19.95 -0.70
CA ALA A 149 15.91 19.69 -2.15
C ALA A 149 17.11 20.38 -2.81
N LEU A 150 17.57 19.80 -3.90
CA LEU A 150 18.67 20.34 -4.73
C LEU A 150 18.14 21.45 -5.65
N THR A 151 17.83 22.60 -5.08
CA THR A 151 17.28 23.77 -5.78
C THR A 151 18.34 24.82 -6.14
N GLY A 152 19.62 24.43 -6.10
CA GLY A 152 20.77 25.34 -6.27
C GLY A 152 21.26 25.89 -4.93
N LYS A 153 22.52 26.35 -4.90
CA LYS A 153 23.13 27.00 -3.74
C LYS A 153 22.95 28.52 -3.86
N THR A 154 22.45 29.13 -2.79
CA THR A 154 22.41 30.58 -2.60
C THR A 154 23.53 31.03 -1.64
N ALA A 155 23.83 32.33 -1.57
CA ALA A 155 24.91 32.86 -0.70
C ALA A 155 24.57 32.75 0.79
N ASP A 156 23.29 32.72 1.11
CA ASP A 156 22.71 32.77 2.47
C ASP A 156 22.50 31.41 3.15
N ARG A 157 22.73 30.30 2.43
CA ARG A 157 22.57 28.96 3.01
C ARG A 157 23.69 27.99 2.62
N LYS A 158 23.85 26.93 3.45
CA LYS A 158 24.74 25.82 3.15
C LYS A 158 24.18 24.98 1.96
N ARG A 159 25.08 24.25 1.29
CA ARG A 159 24.72 23.28 0.26
C ARG A 159 23.89 22.15 0.86
N ASN A 160 22.75 21.81 0.24
CA ASN A 160 22.05 20.58 0.54
C ASN A 160 22.83 19.37 -0.02
N LEU A 161 22.88 18.31 0.77
CA LEU A 161 23.45 17.03 0.38
C LEU A 161 22.39 15.96 0.60
N ILE A 162 22.05 15.23 -0.47
CA ILE A 162 21.13 14.11 -0.41
C ILE A 162 21.92 12.84 -0.62
N THR A 163 21.93 11.97 0.37
CA THR A 163 22.61 10.68 0.34
C THR A 163 21.97 9.73 1.33
N SER A 164 22.00 8.44 1.04
CA SER A 164 21.67 7.36 1.99
C SER A 164 22.96 6.71 2.57
N LEU A 165 24.14 7.16 2.15
CA LEU A 165 25.42 6.63 2.62
C LEU A 165 25.82 7.29 3.94
N ALA A 166 26.07 6.48 4.97
CA ALA A 166 26.72 6.87 6.19
C ALA A 166 27.79 5.81 6.52
N LEU A 167 29.07 6.20 6.50
CA LEU A 167 30.18 5.28 6.78
C LEU A 167 30.34 5.01 8.29
N ASP A 168 29.96 5.98 9.12
CA ASP A 168 29.95 5.81 10.58
C ASP A 168 28.65 5.09 11.01
N PRO A 169 28.74 3.89 11.64
CA PRO A 169 27.58 3.15 12.08
C PRO A 169 26.76 3.88 13.16
N ASN A 170 27.35 4.77 13.93
CA ASN A 170 26.60 5.58 14.90
C ASN A 170 25.69 6.58 14.20
N VAL A 171 26.15 7.20 13.12
CA VAL A 171 25.33 8.12 12.29
C VAL A 171 24.18 7.35 11.65
N MET A 172 24.46 6.17 11.08
CA MET A 172 23.43 5.32 10.47
C MET A 172 22.41 4.85 11.51
N SER A 173 22.85 4.44 12.69
CA SER A 173 21.97 4.04 13.78
C SER A 173 21.04 5.19 14.23
N ALA A 174 21.59 6.38 14.43
CA ALA A 174 20.80 7.55 14.81
C ALA A 174 19.76 7.89 13.73
N HIS A 175 20.14 7.83 12.45
CA HIS A 175 19.21 8.05 11.35
C HIS A 175 18.06 7.01 11.33
N ASN A 176 18.37 5.73 11.53
CA ASN A 176 17.33 4.70 11.64
C ASN A 176 16.37 4.95 12.81
N ILE A 177 16.85 5.42 13.96
CA ILE A 177 15.98 5.78 15.09
C ILE A 177 14.99 6.89 14.68
N GLU A 178 15.44 7.92 13.96
CA GLU A 178 14.55 8.98 13.48
C GLU A 178 13.55 8.46 12.43
N LEU A 179 13.98 7.57 11.53
CA LEU A 179 13.07 6.90 10.59
C LEU A 179 11.97 6.11 11.33
N GLN A 180 12.33 5.34 12.39
CA GLN A 180 11.35 4.58 13.17
C GLN A 180 10.35 5.52 13.89
N LYS A 181 10.78 6.66 14.42
CA LYS A 181 9.86 7.66 15.00
C LYS A 181 8.87 8.19 13.95
N LYS A 182 9.38 8.49 12.75
CA LYS A 182 8.54 8.90 11.63
C LYS A 182 7.50 7.84 11.26
N TYR A 183 7.92 6.58 11.14
CA TYR A 183 6.99 5.48 10.84
C TYR A 183 5.94 5.27 11.92
N LYS A 184 6.31 5.42 13.20
CA LYS A 184 5.35 5.39 14.29
C LYS A 184 4.30 6.50 14.15
N THR A 185 4.72 7.72 13.82
CA THR A 185 3.80 8.83 13.56
C THR A 185 2.85 8.54 12.39
N ILE A 186 3.35 7.92 11.31
CA ILE A 186 2.53 7.47 10.19
C ILE A 186 1.51 6.41 10.64
N MET A 187 1.94 5.41 11.42
CA MET A 187 1.06 4.36 11.94
C MET A 187 -0.06 4.91 12.83
N GLU A 188 0.21 5.96 13.57
CA GLU A 188 -0.79 6.58 14.46
C GLU A 188 -1.83 7.42 13.71
N ASN A 189 -1.44 8.06 12.59
CA ASN A 189 -2.24 9.15 11.97
C ASN A 189 -2.79 8.82 10.59
N GLU A 190 -2.25 7.84 9.85
CA GLU A 190 -2.59 7.68 8.43
C GLU A 190 -3.31 6.35 8.12
N GLN A 191 -3.93 5.73 9.10
CA GLN A 191 -4.73 4.53 8.90
C GLN A 191 -6.03 4.88 8.15
N GLN A 192 -6.23 4.28 6.97
CA GLN A 192 -7.42 4.47 6.14
C GLN A 192 -8.07 3.13 5.81
N TYR A 193 -9.38 3.10 5.85
CA TYR A 193 -10.19 1.91 5.60
C TYR A 193 -11.62 2.28 5.21
N THR A 194 -12.35 1.30 4.69
CA THR A 194 -13.80 1.35 4.58
C THR A 194 -14.42 0.12 5.22
N THR A 195 -15.67 0.24 5.64
CA THR A 195 -16.47 -0.88 6.16
C THR A 195 -17.75 -1.01 5.37
N TYR A 196 -18.26 -2.23 5.25
CA TYR A 196 -19.53 -2.51 4.62
C TYR A 196 -20.35 -3.41 5.51
N LYS A 197 -21.55 -2.94 5.95
CA LYS A 197 -22.50 -3.67 6.82
C LYS A 197 -21.85 -4.27 8.08
N THR A 198 -20.99 -3.50 8.76
CA THR A 198 -20.24 -3.98 9.95
C THR A 198 -20.91 -3.65 11.28
N GLU A 199 -21.96 -2.83 11.31
CA GLU A 199 -22.56 -2.27 12.54
C GLU A 199 -23.11 -3.35 13.48
N ASP A 200 -23.65 -4.42 12.90
CA ASP A 200 -24.23 -5.57 13.64
C ASP A 200 -23.59 -6.91 13.22
N ALA A 201 -22.40 -6.85 12.57
CA ALA A 201 -21.76 -8.04 12.03
C ALA A 201 -21.28 -8.99 13.14
N GLU A 202 -21.63 -10.25 13.02
CA GLU A 202 -21.12 -11.36 13.86
C GLU A 202 -19.95 -12.08 13.18
N TYR A 203 -19.82 -11.91 11.86
CA TYR A 203 -18.74 -12.45 11.03
C TYR A 203 -18.16 -11.31 10.17
N LEU A 204 -16.87 -11.38 9.90
CA LEU A 204 -16.18 -10.36 9.13
C LEU A 204 -15.36 -10.99 8.00
N ILE A 205 -15.47 -10.45 6.81
CA ILE A 205 -14.45 -10.65 5.76
C ILE A 205 -13.47 -9.48 5.82
N VAL A 206 -12.17 -9.77 5.77
CA VAL A 206 -11.12 -8.78 5.56
C VAL A 206 -10.50 -9.02 4.20
N ALA A 207 -10.59 -8.03 3.32
CA ALA A 207 -10.09 -8.11 1.96
C ALA A 207 -9.69 -6.72 1.44
N TYR A 208 -8.67 -6.65 0.55
CA TYR A 208 -8.25 -5.41 -0.09
C TYR A 208 -8.29 -5.52 -1.62
N GLY A 209 -8.16 -4.40 -2.31
CA GLY A 209 -8.13 -4.37 -3.76
C GLY A 209 -9.41 -4.94 -4.38
N SER A 210 -9.27 -5.66 -5.49
CA SER A 210 -10.40 -6.29 -6.17
C SER A 210 -11.15 -7.32 -5.31
N MET A 211 -10.46 -7.98 -4.37
CA MET A 211 -11.10 -8.95 -3.48
C MET A 211 -12.12 -8.34 -2.52
N SER A 212 -11.96 -7.06 -2.15
CA SER A 212 -12.96 -6.38 -1.31
C SER A 212 -14.30 -6.24 -2.00
N ARG A 213 -14.33 -6.04 -3.32
CA ARG A 213 -15.57 -5.94 -4.12
C ARG A 213 -16.30 -7.29 -4.19
N ILE A 214 -15.54 -8.37 -4.34
CA ILE A 214 -16.10 -9.73 -4.29
C ILE A 214 -16.64 -10.00 -2.89
N ALA A 215 -15.94 -9.60 -1.85
CA ALA A 215 -16.39 -9.75 -0.46
C ALA A 215 -17.71 -8.99 -0.18
N GLU A 216 -17.89 -7.79 -0.72
CA GLU A 216 -19.15 -7.04 -0.59
C GLU A 216 -20.33 -7.79 -1.21
N SER A 217 -20.16 -8.38 -2.40
CA SER A 217 -21.20 -9.22 -3.03
C SER A 217 -21.52 -10.46 -2.20
N VAL A 218 -20.51 -11.09 -1.57
CA VAL A 218 -20.71 -12.23 -0.67
C VAL A 218 -21.47 -11.81 0.59
N VAL A 219 -21.20 -10.61 1.12
CA VAL A 219 -21.96 -10.06 2.25
C VAL A 219 -23.43 -9.89 1.88
N ASP A 220 -23.75 -9.39 0.70
CA ASP A 220 -25.14 -9.23 0.27
C ASP A 220 -25.87 -10.58 0.24
N THR A 221 -25.27 -11.59 -0.38
CA THR A 221 -25.81 -12.95 -0.41
C THR A 221 -25.98 -13.55 1.00
N ALA A 222 -24.99 -13.39 1.88
CA ALA A 222 -25.06 -13.88 3.27
C ALA A 222 -26.19 -13.20 4.06
N ARG A 223 -26.35 -11.87 3.87
CA ARG A 223 -27.42 -11.09 4.53
C ARG A 223 -28.82 -11.48 4.06
N GLU A 224 -29.00 -11.80 2.77
CA GLU A 224 -30.25 -12.36 2.25
C GLU A 224 -30.60 -13.70 2.92
N ASN A 225 -29.60 -14.48 3.31
CA ASN A 225 -29.75 -15.73 4.06
C ASN A 225 -29.79 -15.51 5.59
N GLY A 226 -29.92 -14.28 6.08
CA GLY A 226 -30.09 -13.95 7.50
C GLY A 226 -28.78 -14.01 8.31
N ILE A 227 -27.61 -14.10 7.65
CA ILE A 227 -26.30 -14.15 8.29
C ILE A 227 -25.72 -12.74 8.42
N LYS A 228 -25.34 -12.37 9.63
CA LYS A 228 -24.76 -11.04 9.92
C LYS A 228 -23.28 -10.99 9.58
N LEU A 229 -22.99 -10.91 8.29
CA LEU A 229 -21.64 -10.75 7.72
C LEU A 229 -21.38 -9.29 7.38
N GLY A 230 -20.14 -8.84 7.53
CA GLY A 230 -19.65 -7.54 7.11
C GLY A 230 -18.29 -7.63 6.45
N VAL A 231 -17.81 -6.52 5.85
CA VAL A 231 -16.46 -6.39 5.28
C VAL A 231 -15.70 -5.25 5.93
N LEU A 232 -14.45 -5.49 6.27
CA LEU A 232 -13.43 -4.46 6.50
C LEU A 232 -12.47 -4.48 5.30
N ARG A 233 -12.40 -3.36 4.59
CA ARG A 233 -11.44 -3.13 3.51
C ARG A 233 -10.34 -2.19 3.99
N PRO A 234 -9.11 -2.65 4.20
CA PRO A 234 -7.96 -1.77 4.32
C PRO A 234 -7.75 -0.96 3.03
N ILE A 235 -7.66 0.37 3.14
CA ILE A 235 -7.19 1.26 2.08
C ILE A 235 -5.68 1.42 2.21
N THR A 236 -5.18 1.71 3.42
CA THR A 236 -3.76 1.62 3.71
C THR A 236 -3.39 0.20 4.13
N LEU A 237 -2.36 -0.37 3.49
CA LEU A 237 -1.76 -1.63 3.90
C LEU A 237 -0.54 -1.41 4.79
N PHE A 238 0.14 -0.28 4.61
CA PHE A 238 1.01 0.33 5.60
C PHE A 238 0.74 1.84 5.63
N PRO A 239 0.33 2.37 6.78
CA PRO A 239 0.04 1.66 8.03
C PRO A 239 -1.23 0.80 7.92
N TYR A 240 -1.20 -0.40 8.51
CA TYR A 240 -2.38 -1.26 8.58
C TYR A 240 -3.43 -0.61 9.50
N PRO A 241 -4.75 -0.68 9.18
CA PRO A 241 -5.80 -0.04 10.00
C PRO A 241 -6.16 -0.90 11.23
N GLU A 242 -5.18 -1.07 12.12
CA GLU A 242 -5.30 -1.90 13.34
C GLU A 242 -6.48 -1.48 14.21
N LYS A 243 -6.64 -0.17 14.46
CA LYS A 243 -7.71 0.36 15.30
C LYS A 243 -9.11 0.03 14.77
N ALA A 244 -9.28 0.03 13.45
CA ALA A 244 -10.56 -0.32 12.84
C ALA A 244 -10.94 -1.77 13.10
N LEU A 245 -9.97 -2.68 12.92
CA LEU A 245 -10.18 -4.09 13.19
C LEU A 245 -10.38 -4.34 14.69
N GLU A 246 -9.58 -3.75 15.55
CA GLU A 246 -9.70 -3.87 17.02
C GLU A 246 -11.08 -3.48 17.53
N ASN A 247 -11.66 -2.42 16.99
CA ASN A 247 -13.00 -1.94 17.37
C ASN A 247 -14.12 -2.92 17.00
N LEU A 248 -13.92 -3.74 15.97
CA LEU A 248 -14.90 -4.73 15.52
C LEU A 248 -14.80 -6.06 16.28
N ILE A 249 -13.61 -6.44 16.77
CA ILE A 249 -13.36 -7.74 17.43
C ILE A 249 -14.38 -8.11 18.51
N PRO A 250 -14.83 -7.21 19.42
CA PRO A 250 -15.72 -7.59 20.51
C PRO A 250 -17.06 -8.20 20.10
N GLN A 251 -17.55 -7.90 18.90
CA GLN A 251 -18.82 -8.41 18.38
C GLN A 251 -18.68 -9.62 17.46
N LEU A 252 -17.43 -9.95 17.04
CA LEU A 252 -17.19 -10.96 16.03
C LEU A 252 -17.04 -12.38 16.63
N LYS A 253 -17.59 -13.34 15.92
CA LYS A 253 -17.42 -14.78 16.20
C LYS A 253 -16.25 -15.38 15.43
N LYS A 254 -16.09 -15.02 14.16
CA LYS A 254 -15.00 -15.48 13.28
C LYS A 254 -14.68 -14.43 12.21
N ILE A 255 -13.45 -14.45 11.72
CA ILE A 255 -12.94 -13.61 10.62
C ILE A 255 -12.46 -14.51 9.49
N LEU A 256 -12.84 -14.18 8.25
CA LEU A 256 -12.30 -14.77 7.04
C LEU A 256 -11.46 -13.73 6.30
N VAL A 257 -10.19 -14.05 6.03
CA VAL A 257 -9.33 -13.20 5.19
C VAL A 257 -9.32 -13.77 3.78
N VAL A 258 -9.55 -12.90 2.78
CA VAL A 258 -9.64 -13.30 1.37
C VAL A 258 -8.59 -12.56 0.54
N GLU A 259 -7.74 -13.31 -0.16
CA GLU A 259 -6.64 -12.77 -0.97
C GLU A 259 -6.42 -13.56 -2.26
N MET A 260 -5.88 -12.89 -3.30
CA MET A 260 -5.29 -13.59 -4.46
C MET A 260 -3.82 -13.93 -4.18
N SER A 261 -3.58 -14.68 -3.11
CA SER A 261 -2.26 -15.10 -2.63
C SER A 261 -2.35 -16.40 -1.83
N ALA A 262 -1.22 -16.90 -1.35
CA ALA A 262 -1.15 -18.03 -0.41
C ALA A 262 -1.34 -17.62 1.07
N GLY A 263 -1.72 -16.38 1.32
CA GLY A 263 -1.93 -15.78 2.64
C GLY A 263 -0.75 -14.91 3.07
N GLN A 264 -0.91 -13.61 2.93
CA GLN A 264 0.09 -12.62 3.35
C GLN A 264 -0.54 -11.57 4.28
N MET A 265 -1.60 -10.87 3.88
CA MET A 265 -2.30 -9.95 4.76
C MET A 265 -2.91 -10.64 5.97
N VAL A 266 -3.29 -11.90 5.85
CA VAL A 266 -3.82 -12.70 6.96
C VAL A 266 -2.88 -12.75 8.16
N GLU A 267 -1.56 -12.62 7.96
CA GLU A 267 -0.62 -12.55 9.06
C GLU A 267 -0.77 -11.26 9.87
N ASP A 268 -0.96 -10.11 9.20
CA ASP A 268 -1.21 -8.85 9.88
C ASP A 268 -2.58 -8.85 10.58
N VAL A 269 -3.60 -9.43 9.97
CA VAL A 269 -4.91 -9.64 10.62
C VAL A 269 -4.75 -10.48 11.89
N LYS A 270 -4.03 -11.61 11.82
CA LYS A 270 -3.77 -12.48 12.98
C LYS A 270 -2.98 -11.76 14.07
N LEU A 271 -2.00 -10.94 13.69
CA LEU A 271 -1.22 -10.15 14.63
C LEU A 271 -2.10 -9.17 15.41
N VAL A 272 -2.98 -8.43 14.72
CA VAL A 272 -3.93 -7.50 15.34
C VAL A 272 -4.93 -8.24 16.20
N VAL A 273 -5.51 -9.33 15.69
CA VAL A 273 -6.51 -10.12 16.42
C VAL A 273 -5.93 -10.79 17.66
N ASN A 274 -4.67 -11.22 17.60
CA ASN A 274 -3.92 -11.81 18.71
C ASN A 274 -4.70 -12.91 19.47
N GLY A 275 -5.33 -13.83 18.74
CA GLY A 275 -6.07 -14.97 19.28
C GLY A 275 -7.43 -14.66 19.92
N ARG A 276 -7.89 -13.41 19.94
CA ARG A 276 -9.18 -13.00 20.52
C ARG A 276 -10.40 -13.57 19.78
N VAL A 277 -10.24 -13.83 18.48
CA VAL A 277 -11.26 -14.38 17.59
C VAL A 277 -10.58 -15.31 16.58
N PRO A 278 -11.18 -16.44 16.18
CA PRO A 278 -10.63 -17.29 15.13
C PRO A 278 -10.50 -16.54 13.80
N VAL A 279 -9.33 -16.66 13.16
CA VAL A 279 -9.04 -16.08 11.85
C VAL A 279 -8.75 -17.20 10.87
N GLU A 280 -9.65 -17.34 9.91
CA GLU A 280 -9.54 -18.28 8.81
C GLU A 280 -9.08 -17.59 7.54
N PHE A 281 -8.60 -18.36 6.59
CA PHE A 281 -8.05 -17.84 5.34
C PHE A 281 -8.62 -18.57 4.13
N TYR A 282 -8.92 -17.81 3.08
CA TYR A 282 -9.22 -18.33 1.76
C TYR A 282 -8.45 -17.54 0.69
N GLY A 283 -7.80 -18.24 -0.24
CA GLY A 283 -7.08 -17.60 -1.32
C GLY A 283 -6.88 -18.49 -2.53
N LYS A 284 -6.66 -17.86 -3.68
CA LYS A 284 -6.19 -18.50 -4.92
C LYS A 284 -4.88 -17.86 -5.36
N CYS A 285 -3.98 -18.66 -5.90
CA CYS A 285 -2.64 -18.26 -6.32
C CYS A 285 -2.46 -18.39 -7.83
N GLY A 286 -1.33 -17.87 -8.35
CA GLY A 286 -0.86 -18.10 -9.70
C GLY A 286 -1.73 -17.48 -10.79
N GLY A 287 -2.50 -16.45 -10.49
CA GLY A 287 -3.34 -15.75 -11.46
C GLY A 287 -4.81 -16.21 -11.49
N LEU A 288 -5.21 -17.09 -10.59
CA LEU A 288 -6.62 -17.45 -10.42
C LEU A 288 -7.33 -16.43 -9.54
N ILE A 289 -8.49 -15.97 -10.00
CA ILE A 289 -9.34 -15.03 -9.27
C ILE A 289 -10.42 -15.83 -8.55
N PRO A 290 -10.60 -15.67 -7.23
CA PRO A 290 -11.78 -16.20 -6.54
C PRO A 290 -13.08 -15.61 -7.09
N SER A 291 -14.07 -16.44 -7.38
CA SER A 291 -15.42 -15.97 -7.67
C SER A 291 -16.20 -15.65 -6.39
N PRO A 292 -17.32 -14.91 -6.45
CA PRO A 292 -18.21 -14.75 -5.31
C PRO A 292 -18.66 -16.10 -4.71
N ASP A 293 -18.98 -17.08 -5.56
CA ASP A 293 -19.40 -18.42 -5.11
C ASP A 293 -18.29 -19.15 -4.36
N ASP A 294 -17.04 -19.10 -4.89
CA ASP A 294 -15.89 -19.69 -4.20
C ASP A 294 -15.69 -19.11 -2.78
N VAL A 295 -15.82 -17.78 -2.66
CA VAL A 295 -15.67 -17.10 -1.37
C VAL A 295 -16.83 -17.38 -0.44
N TYR A 296 -18.05 -17.46 -0.97
CA TYR A 296 -19.24 -17.81 -0.20
C TYR A 296 -19.17 -19.24 0.35
N GLU A 297 -18.77 -20.22 -0.49
CA GLU A 297 -18.55 -21.61 -0.04
C GLU A 297 -17.45 -21.72 1.03
N ALA A 298 -16.37 -20.93 0.88
CA ALA A 298 -15.33 -20.87 1.89
C ALA A 298 -15.86 -20.28 3.22
N PHE A 299 -16.71 -19.26 3.13
CA PHE A 299 -17.36 -18.66 4.28
C PHE A 299 -18.34 -19.64 4.95
N GLU A 300 -19.16 -20.39 4.21
CA GLU A 300 -20.06 -21.40 4.78
C GLU A 300 -19.32 -22.50 5.58
N LYS A 301 -18.11 -22.86 5.16
CA LYS A 301 -17.28 -23.84 5.89
C LYS A 301 -16.85 -23.33 7.26
N ILE A 302 -16.67 -22.05 7.44
CA ILE A 302 -16.30 -21.48 8.73
C ILE A 302 -17.50 -21.29 9.66
N LEU A 303 -18.73 -21.35 9.17
CA LEU A 303 -19.93 -21.28 10.02
C LEU A 303 -20.14 -22.58 10.84
N LYS A 304 -19.58 -23.67 10.34
CA LYS A 304 -19.65 -25.00 11.00
C LYS A 304 -18.55 -25.09 12.07
#